data_891a2d37890690af1da7ce5517e69191
#
_entry.id   891a2d37890690af1da7ce5517e69191
#
_cell.length_a   1.000
_cell.length_b   1.000
_cell.length_c   1.000
_cell.angle_alpha   90.00
_cell.angle_beta   90.00
_cell.angle_gamma   90.00
#
_symmetry.space_group_name_H-M   'P 1'
#
loop_
_entity.id
_entity.type
_entity.pdbx_description
1 polymer ?
#
loop_
_entity_poly.entity_id
_entity_poly.type
_entity_poly.pdbx_seq_one_letter_code
_entity_poly.pdbx_strand_id
1 'polypeptide(L)'
;MKKSLGKFDIFAIVLGAIIGWGSFMLPGTKFLKEAGVINTALGLILGAICIILIEKNYAVMINSQDEEGGEFSYTYNNMGKKHGFIVGWFLILAYLSMIPLNATAFPLVVKKLIGPVFEVGYLYTIAGYDVYLGEIILSTFIICLFAYVNIKGISGTSKIQNIIILALISSVSIVFIGMVFEGDKTAFMNNYISNYKFDLGGIAKVFSITPFAFIGFDAIPQLSKEFKFSKKKASFVAIVSLLIGTLIYNLLNIITALAFSPSEAVALDWAAGSAVIQVLGKWAFLLLIIALCAAVWSGINGFMICSSKLLGSIAKYELVPSSIGNVNNRGVFNNSIIFVSIISLIAPWFGREVIIWIVDMSSLGAAIAYFYVSYISIKKVKTKGSKLIGRIGVLISILFMILLLVP
;
A
#
# COMPACT_ATOMS: atom_id res chain seq x y z
N MET A 1 11.49 20.72 -11.61
CA MET A 1 11.30 20.54 -10.15
C MET A 1 12.65 20.47 -9.45
N LYS A 2 12.73 20.98 -8.21
CA LYS A 2 13.98 20.96 -7.43
C LYS A 2 14.20 19.55 -6.87
N LYS A 3 15.40 18.97 -7.07
CA LYS A 3 15.75 17.68 -6.45
C LYS A 3 15.72 17.84 -4.93
N SER A 4 14.83 17.14 -4.27
CA SER A 4 14.51 17.34 -2.84
C SER A 4 14.58 16.06 -1.99
N LEU A 5 14.47 14.87 -2.60
CA LEU A 5 14.32 13.60 -1.89
C LEU A 5 15.61 12.77 -1.86
N GLY A 6 16.07 12.42 -0.66
CA GLY A 6 17.16 11.47 -0.42
C GLY A 6 16.67 10.03 -0.48
N LYS A 7 17.59 9.06 -0.31
CA LYS A 7 17.23 7.63 -0.35
C LYS A 7 16.28 7.23 0.77
N PHE A 8 16.49 7.76 1.97
CA PHE A 8 15.64 7.46 3.11
C PHE A 8 14.25 8.08 2.97
N ASP A 9 14.15 9.27 2.35
CA ASP A 9 12.84 9.88 2.05
C ASP A 9 12.03 9.00 1.10
N ILE A 10 12.67 8.46 0.05
CA ILE A 10 12.01 7.54 -0.89
C ILE A 10 11.66 6.23 -0.21
N PHE A 11 12.56 5.66 0.57
CA PHE A 11 12.31 4.46 1.36
C PHE A 11 11.08 4.65 2.26
N ALA A 12 11.00 5.77 2.97
CA ALA A 12 9.91 6.06 3.89
C ALA A 12 8.57 6.24 3.15
N ILE A 13 8.55 6.89 1.98
CA ILE A 13 7.34 7.05 1.18
C ILE A 13 6.88 5.68 0.63
N VAL A 14 7.79 4.91 0.09
CA VAL A 14 7.49 3.59 -0.53
C VAL A 14 7.05 2.58 0.53
N LEU A 15 7.80 2.43 1.63
CA LEU A 15 7.43 1.51 2.71
C LEU A 15 6.11 1.92 3.34
N GLY A 16 5.88 3.22 3.50
CA GLY A 16 4.64 3.73 4.04
C GLY A 16 3.43 3.58 3.12
N ALA A 17 3.64 3.51 1.81
CA ALA A 17 2.59 3.14 0.87
C ALA A 17 2.30 1.62 0.91
N ILE A 18 3.34 0.79 1.07
CA ILE A 18 3.21 -0.68 1.19
C ILE A 18 2.53 -1.06 2.51
N ILE A 19 2.90 -0.43 3.63
CA ILE A 19 2.35 -0.75 4.95
C ILE A 19 1.20 0.21 5.26
N GLY A 20 -0.02 -0.21 4.99
CA GLY A 20 -1.25 0.50 5.32
C GLY A 20 -2.09 -0.27 6.34
N TRP A 21 -3.35 0.12 6.46
CA TRP A 21 -4.35 -0.53 7.29
C TRP A 21 -4.40 -2.06 7.09
N GLY A 22 -4.33 -2.52 5.83
CA GLY A 22 -4.42 -3.94 5.49
C GLY A 22 -3.41 -4.81 6.22
N SER A 23 -2.17 -4.34 6.41
CA SER A 23 -1.13 -5.11 7.08
C SER A 23 -1.47 -5.50 8.52
N PHE A 24 -2.26 -4.68 9.21
CA PHE A 24 -2.71 -4.92 10.58
C PHE A 24 -3.97 -5.76 10.67
N MET A 25 -4.78 -5.82 9.62
CA MET A 25 -6.06 -6.55 9.61
C MET A 25 -5.95 -7.94 9.00
N LEU A 26 -5.20 -8.09 7.92
CA LEU A 26 -5.07 -9.35 7.19
C LEU A 26 -4.62 -10.55 8.05
N PRO A 27 -3.76 -10.40 9.08
CA PRO A 27 -3.40 -11.51 9.96
C PRO A 27 -4.60 -12.25 10.55
N GLY A 28 -5.58 -11.52 11.11
CA GLY A 28 -6.77 -12.12 11.70
C GLY A 28 -7.81 -12.54 10.68
N THR A 29 -8.07 -11.69 9.68
CA THR A 29 -9.20 -11.89 8.76
C THR A 29 -8.93 -12.91 7.67
N LYS A 30 -7.66 -13.02 7.19
CA LYS A 30 -7.31 -13.87 6.05
C LYS A 30 -6.11 -14.80 6.33
N PHE A 31 -4.97 -14.29 6.75
CA PHE A 31 -3.72 -15.06 6.75
C PHE A 31 -3.73 -16.29 7.62
N LEU A 32 -4.07 -16.14 8.91
CA LEU A 32 -4.09 -17.28 9.84
C LEU A 32 -5.18 -18.29 9.47
N LYS A 33 -6.35 -17.81 9.03
CA LYS A 33 -7.47 -18.65 8.63
C LYS A 33 -7.16 -19.48 7.38
N GLU A 34 -6.61 -18.85 6.35
CA GLU A 34 -6.45 -19.45 5.02
C GLU A 34 -5.13 -20.24 4.88
N ALA A 35 -4.08 -19.84 5.60
CA ALA A 35 -2.74 -20.38 5.38
C ALA A 35 -1.93 -20.62 6.66
N GLY A 36 -2.37 -20.15 7.80
CA GLY A 36 -1.59 -20.21 9.05
C GLY A 36 -0.34 -19.33 8.98
N VAL A 37 0.71 -19.69 9.72
CA VAL A 37 1.93 -18.89 9.80
C VAL A 37 2.88 -19.20 8.65
N ILE A 38 3.23 -20.50 8.46
CA ILE A 38 4.28 -20.91 7.52
C ILE A 38 3.84 -20.70 6.06
N ASN A 39 2.64 -21.16 5.69
CA ASN A 39 2.16 -20.99 4.32
C ASN A 39 1.89 -19.53 3.98
N THR A 40 1.51 -18.68 4.96
CA THR A 40 1.44 -17.22 4.78
C THR A 40 2.82 -16.66 4.47
N ALA A 41 3.85 -17.03 5.23
CA ALA A 41 5.21 -16.57 4.97
C ALA A 41 5.69 -16.98 3.57
N LEU A 42 5.43 -18.21 3.16
CA LEU A 42 5.76 -18.70 1.81
C LEU A 42 5.02 -17.91 0.72
N GLY A 43 3.72 -17.66 0.88
CA GLY A 43 2.91 -16.89 -0.06
C GLY A 43 3.40 -15.44 -0.21
N LEU A 44 3.70 -14.77 0.91
CA LEU A 44 4.23 -13.39 0.91
C LEU A 44 5.64 -13.31 0.32
N ILE A 45 6.52 -14.28 0.64
CA ILE A 45 7.88 -14.34 0.08
C ILE A 45 7.82 -14.58 -1.43
N LEU A 46 6.98 -15.52 -1.89
CA LEU A 46 6.79 -15.77 -3.31
C LEU A 46 6.27 -14.52 -4.04
N GLY A 47 5.28 -13.84 -3.45
CA GLY A 47 4.77 -12.57 -3.97
C GLY A 47 5.84 -11.49 -4.03
N ALA A 48 6.65 -11.33 -2.97
CA ALA A 48 7.75 -10.37 -2.94
C ALA A 48 8.79 -10.67 -4.04
N ILE A 49 9.14 -11.95 -4.26
CA ILE A 49 10.03 -12.35 -5.35
C ILE A 49 9.44 -11.95 -6.71
N CYS A 50 8.16 -12.21 -6.92
CA CYS A 50 7.47 -11.84 -8.15
C CYS A 50 7.46 -10.32 -8.39
N ILE A 51 7.15 -9.54 -7.35
CA ILE A 51 7.18 -8.08 -7.43
C ILE A 51 8.61 -7.55 -7.63
N ILE A 52 9.63 -8.15 -7.02
CA ILE A 52 11.04 -7.79 -7.27
C ILE A 52 11.43 -8.05 -8.73
N LEU A 53 10.93 -9.12 -9.35
CA LEU A 53 11.16 -9.37 -10.79
C LEU A 53 10.46 -8.32 -11.67
N ILE A 54 9.26 -7.88 -11.29
CA ILE A 54 8.57 -6.76 -11.95
C ILE A 54 9.37 -5.47 -11.73
N GLU A 55 9.86 -5.18 -10.51
CA GLU A 55 10.64 -4.00 -10.19
C GLU A 55 11.90 -3.88 -11.06
N LYS A 56 12.55 -5.00 -11.40
CA LYS A 56 13.69 -4.98 -12.36
C LYS A 56 13.31 -4.36 -13.71
N ASN A 57 12.07 -4.54 -14.17
CA ASN A 57 11.57 -3.92 -15.38
C ASN A 57 11.32 -2.43 -15.18
N TYR A 58 10.84 -2.03 -14.01
CA TYR A 58 10.71 -0.63 -13.60
C TYR A 58 12.07 0.07 -13.57
N ALA A 59 13.10 -0.59 -13.02
CA ALA A 59 14.46 -0.07 -13.01
C ALA A 59 15.00 0.20 -14.44
N VAL A 60 14.69 -0.67 -15.40
CA VAL A 60 15.03 -0.44 -16.82
C VAL A 60 14.35 0.82 -17.33
N MET A 61 13.06 1.00 -17.05
CA MET A 61 12.28 2.12 -17.54
C MET A 61 12.71 3.46 -16.92
N ILE A 62 12.90 3.49 -15.60
CA ILE A 62 13.37 4.70 -14.87
C ILE A 62 14.73 5.17 -15.39
N ASN A 63 15.62 4.24 -15.76
CA ASN A 63 16.94 4.56 -16.28
C ASN A 63 16.94 4.93 -17.78
N SER A 64 15.94 4.49 -18.54
CA SER A 64 15.85 4.73 -19.99
C SER A 64 15.06 5.96 -20.39
N GLN A 65 14.21 6.49 -19.49
CA GLN A 65 13.36 7.65 -19.75
C GLN A 65 13.45 8.66 -18.61
N ASP A 66 13.53 9.93 -18.96
CA ASP A 66 13.64 11.02 -18.00
C ASP A 66 12.38 11.90 -18.02
N GLU A 67 11.21 11.27 -17.83
CA GLU A 67 9.92 11.95 -17.87
C GLU A 67 9.13 11.75 -16.57
N GLU A 68 8.24 12.70 -16.31
CA GLU A 68 7.28 12.59 -15.20
C GLU A 68 6.13 11.67 -15.60
N GLY A 69 5.44 11.09 -14.61
CA GLY A 69 4.25 10.28 -14.83
C GLY A 69 4.53 8.78 -14.89
N GLY A 70 5.78 8.35 -14.68
CA GLY A 70 6.12 6.95 -14.51
C GLY A 70 5.54 6.05 -15.60
N GLU A 71 4.77 5.04 -15.20
CA GLU A 71 4.18 4.00 -16.05
C GLU A 71 3.32 4.58 -17.17
N PHE A 72 2.58 5.64 -16.87
CA PHE A 72 1.78 6.35 -17.85
C PHE A 72 2.65 6.88 -18.98
N SER A 73 3.69 7.66 -18.65
CA SER A 73 4.60 8.25 -19.64
C SER A 73 5.39 7.18 -20.40
N TYR A 74 5.82 6.12 -19.71
CA TYR A 74 6.49 4.99 -20.34
C TYR A 74 5.60 4.35 -21.41
N THR A 75 4.33 4.14 -21.08
CA THR A 75 3.38 3.52 -22.00
C THR A 75 3.00 4.46 -23.14
N TYR A 76 2.72 5.71 -22.82
CA TYR A 76 2.37 6.72 -23.83
C TYR A 76 3.47 6.85 -24.91
N ASN A 77 4.74 6.99 -24.50
CA ASN A 77 5.84 7.19 -25.40
C ASN A 77 6.24 5.96 -26.23
N ASN A 78 5.93 4.75 -25.76
CA ASN A 78 6.34 3.53 -26.44
C ASN A 78 5.19 2.80 -27.15
N MET A 79 3.93 3.08 -26.80
CA MET A 79 2.76 2.39 -27.33
C MET A 79 1.64 3.34 -27.76
N GLY A 80 1.82 4.64 -27.55
CA GLY A 80 0.91 5.70 -28.00
C GLY A 80 -0.22 6.04 -27.02
N LYS A 81 -1.02 7.03 -27.43
CA LYS A 81 -2.03 7.72 -26.61
C LYS A 81 -3.04 6.78 -25.95
N LYS A 82 -3.60 5.80 -26.70
CA LYS A 82 -4.62 4.89 -26.21
C LYS A 82 -4.11 4.03 -25.04
N HIS A 83 -2.94 3.42 -25.22
CA HIS A 83 -2.33 2.56 -24.20
C HIS A 83 -1.88 3.38 -22.98
N GLY A 84 -1.30 4.57 -23.20
CA GLY A 84 -0.96 5.49 -22.13
C GLY A 84 -2.17 5.86 -21.29
N PHE A 85 -3.28 6.22 -21.94
CA PHE A 85 -4.54 6.55 -21.25
C PHE A 85 -5.04 5.38 -20.39
N ILE A 86 -5.06 4.16 -20.93
CA ILE A 86 -5.49 2.97 -20.19
C ILE A 86 -4.65 2.80 -18.92
N VAL A 87 -3.32 2.79 -19.04
CA VAL A 87 -2.44 2.63 -17.87
C VAL A 87 -2.61 3.76 -16.87
N GLY A 88 -2.64 5.01 -17.36
CA GLY A 88 -2.82 6.18 -16.50
C GLY A 88 -4.13 6.14 -15.73
N TRP A 89 -5.22 5.79 -16.39
CA TRP A 89 -6.54 5.71 -15.79
C TRP A 89 -6.63 4.64 -14.71
N PHE A 90 -6.21 3.42 -15.02
CA PHE A 90 -6.23 2.32 -14.06
C PHE A 90 -5.30 2.58 -12.86
N LEU A 91 -4.13 3.17 -13.10
CA LEU A 91 -3.20 3.47 -12.02
C LEU A 91 -3.68 4.63 -11.13
N ILE A 92 -4.37 5.64 -11.71
CA ILE A 92 -5.02 6.68 -10.89
C ILE A 92 -6.09 6.08 -10.01
N LEU A 93 -6.95 5.20 -10.53
CA LEU A 93 -7.97 4.52 -9.72
C LEU A 93 -7.32 3.72 -8.60
N ALA A 94 -6.24 3.00 -8.89
CA ALA A 94 -5.49 2.25 -7.90
C ALA A 94 -4.95 3.12 -6.76
N TYR A 95 -4.29 4.23 -7.06
CA TYR A 95 -3.74 5.12 -6.04
C TYR A 95 -4.80 5.92 -5.29
N LEU A 96 -5.81 6.41 -6.02
CA LEU A 96 -6.87 7.23 -5.44
C LEU A 96 -7.70 6.44 -4.42
N SER A 97 -8.01 5.17 -4.70
CA SER A 97 -8.81 4.32 -3.81
C SER A 97 -8.12 4.04 -2.46
N MET A 98 -6.78 4.05 -2.43
CA MET A 98 -6.02 3.83 -1.20
C MET A 98 -6.13 4.99 -0.19
N ILE A 99 -6.42 6.20 -0.66
CA ILE A 99 -6.55 7.37 0.23
C ILE A 99 -7.77 7.22 1.15
N PRO A 100 -9.00 7.05 0.65
CA PRO A 100 -10.17 6.87 1.51
C PRO A 100 -10.15 5.54 2.26
N LEU A 101 -9.55 4.45 1.70
CA LEU A 101 -9.37 3.19 2.43
C LEU A 101 -8.62 3.40 3.74
N ASN A 102 -7.51 4.13 3.70
CA ASN A 102 -6.74 4.44 4.89
C ASN A 102 -7.45 5.50 5.77
N ALA A 103 -8.07 6.52 5.19
CA ALA A 103 -8.75 7.57 5.95
C ALA A 103 -9.94 7.02 6.74
N THR A 104 -10.76 6.13 6.16
CA THR A 104 -11.90 5.48 6.85
C THR A 104 -11.47 4.41 7.84
N ALA A 105 -10.21 4.02 7.86
CA ALA A 105 -9.65 3.19 8.90
C ALA A 105 -9.41 3.96 10.22
N PHE A 106 -9.24 5.27 10.14
CA PHE A 106 -8.92 6.09 11.31
C PHE A 106 -10.04 6.13 12.36
N PRO A 107 -11.33 6.29 12.02
CA PRO A 107 -12.42 6.11 12.97
C PRO A 107 -12.36 4.78 13.74
N LEU A 108 -12.02 3.67 13.07
CA LEU A 108 -11.88 2.36 13.72
C LEU A 108 -10.71 2.32 14.72
N VAL A 109 -9.61 3.00 14.40
CA VAL A 109 -8.49 3.17 15.35
C VAL A 109 -8.95 3.93 16.58
N VAL A 110 -9.65 5.04 16.39
CA VAL A 110 -10.17 5.89 17.48
C VAL A 110 -11.17 5.10 18.33
N LYS A 111 -12.08 4.33 17.71
CA LYS A 111 -13.04 3.47 18.40
C LYS A 111 -12.31 2.47 19.34
N LYS A 112 -11.18 1.89 18.91
CA LYS A 112 -10.40 0.97 19.75
C LYS A 112 -9.65 1.67 20.88
N LEU A 113 -9.33 2.95 20.76
CA LEU A 113 -8.63 3.72 21.78
C LEU A 113 -9.55 4.26 22.89
N ILE A 114 -10.61 4.93 22.49
CA ILE A 114 -11.48 5.72 23.38
C ILE A 114 -12.96 5.36 23.28
N GLY A 115 -13.28 4.24 22.58
CA GLY A 115 -14.65 3.80 22.36
C GLY A 115 -15.33 4.46 21.15
N PRO A 116 -16.64 4.22 20.96
CA PRO A 116 -17.39 4.59 19.76
C PRO A 116 -17.77 6.08 19.70
N VAL A 117 -16.85 6.98 20.06
CA VAL A 117 -17.10 8.43 20.20
C VAL A 117 -17.55 9.08 18.87
N PHE A 118 -17.11 8.53 17.74
CA PHE A 118 -17.47 9.01 16.41
C PHE A 118 -18.63 8.23 15.77
N GLU A 119 -19.18 7.20 16.43
CA GLU A 119 -20.41 6.52 16.01
C GLU A 119 -21.65 7.34 16.40
N VAL A 120 -21.68 8.60 15.97
CA VAL A 120 -22.77 9.55 16.21
C VAL A 120 -23.40 9.98 14.90
N GLY A 121 -24.72 10.21 14.91
CA GLY A 121 -25.45 10.62 13.72
C GLY A 121 -25.51 9.49 12.69
N TYR A 122 -26.10 8.33 13.06
CA TYR A 122 -26.39 7.26 12.12
C TYR A 122 -27.14 7.78 10.89
N LEU A 123 -26.70 7.43 9.71
CA LEU A 123 -27.30 7.85 8.45
C LEU A 123 -28.03 6.69 7.74
N TYR A 124 -27.34 5.61 7.48
CA TYR A 124 -27.84 4.43 6.79
C TYR A 124 -26.87 3.25 6.90
N THR A 125 -27.34 2.07 6.56
CA THR A 125 -26.51 0.86 6.41
C THR A 125 -26.34 0.55 4.93
N ILE A 126 -25.09 0.31 4.49
CA ILE A 126 -24.78 -0.10 3.12
C ILE A 126 -23.79 -1.27 3.14
N ALA A 127 -24.07 -2.33 2.38
CA ALA A 127 -23.27 -3.54 2.34
C ALA A 127 -22.96 -4.14 3.75
N GLY A 128 -23.92 -4.01 4.69
CA GLY A 128 -23.77 -4.50 6.06
C GLY A 128 -22.92 -3.60 6.98
N TYR A 129 -22.48 -2.43 6.50
CA TYR A 129 -21.74 -1.45 7.29
C TYR A 129 -22.62 -0.24 7.63
N ASP A 130 -22.69 0.10 8.92
CA ASP A 130 -23.40 1.27 9.41
C ASP A 130 -22.57 2.52 9.19
N VAL A 131 -23.17 3.51 8.51
CA VAL A 131 -22.50 4.77 8.18
C VAL A 131 -22.91 5.83 9.17
N TYR A 132 -21.92 6.41 9.85
CA TYR A 132 -22.10 7.47 10.85
C TYR A 132 -21.51 8.80 10.37
N LEU A 133 -22.25 9.89 10.61
CA LEU A 133 -21.79 11.25 10.26
C LEU A 133 -20.48 11.61 10.97
N GLY A 134 -20.30 11.21 12.23
CA GLY A 134 -19.06 11.44 12.97
C GLY A 134 -17.85 10.78 12.35
N GLU A 135 -17.96 9.54 11.83
CA GLU A 135 -16.89 8.84 11.13
C GLU A 135 -16.54 9.52 9.80
N ILE A 136 -17.57 10.00 9.06
CA ILE A 136 -17.37 10.76 7.81
C ILE A 136 -16.61 12.07 8.10
N ILE A 137 -17.00 12.82 9.14
CA ILE A 137 -16.34 14.07 9.53
C ILE A 137 -14.87 13.82 9.87
N LEU A 138 -14.57 12.78 10.65
CA LEU A 138 -13.21 12.44 11.03
C LEU A 138 -12.37 12.04 9.81
N SER A 139 -12.91 11.19 8.94
CA SER A 139 -12.24 10.80 7.69
C SER A 139 -11.99 11.98 6.76
N THR A 140 -12.99 12.87 6.63
CA THR A 140 -12.90 14.13 5.88
C THR A 140 -11.80 15.02 6.43
N PHE A 141 -11.73 15.19 7.75
CA PHE A 141 -10.69 16.00 8.40
C PHE A 141 -9.28 15.47 8.07
N ILE A 142 -9.08 14.16 8.15
CA ILE A 142 -7.80 13.53 7.84
C ILE A 142 -7.41 13.74 6.37
N ILE A 143 -8.33 13.53 5.42
CA ILE A 143 -8.06 13.75 3.99
C ILE A 143 -7.69 15.22 3.74
N CYS A 144 -8.44 16.18 4.30
CA CYS A 144 -8.16 17.61 4.16
C CYS A 144 -6.81 18.00 4.79
N LEU A 145 -6.46 17.43 5.94
CA LEU A 145 -5.19 17.68 6.61
C LEU A 145 -4.02 17.25 5.71
N PHE A 146 -4.06 16.04 5.14
CA PHE A 146 -3.00 15.57 4.26
C PHE A 146 -2.99 16.30 2.91
N ALA A 147 -4.14 16.72 2.38
CA ALA A 147 -4.20 17.59 1.22
C ALA A 147 -3.47 18.92 1.48
N TYR A 148 -3.76 19.56 2.60
CA TYR A 148 -3.10 20.81 3.00
C TYR A 148 -1.57 20.64 3.15
N VAL A 149 -1.13 19.58 3.83
CA VAL A 149 0.30 19.29 4.04
C VAL A 149 0.99 19.06 2.69
N ASN A 150 0.37 18.33 1.77
CA ASN A 150 0.95 18.06 0.46
C ASN A 150 1.00 19.31 -0.45
N ILE A 151 0.01 20.20 -0.39
CA ILE A 151 0.02 21.50 -1.09
C ILE A 151 1.18 22.39 -0.60
N LYS A 152 1.58 22.26 0.68
CA LYS A 152 2.73 22.99 1.25
C LYS A 152 4.09 22.51 0.72
N GLY A 153 4.15 21.34 0.09
CA GLY A 153 5.32 20.86 -0.63
C GLY A 153 5.97 19.61 -0.05
N ILE A 154 6.53 18.80 -0.94
CA ILE A 154 7.06 17.45 -0.66
C ILE A 154 8.21 17.45 0.36
N SER A 155 9.06 18.49 0.39
CA SER A 155 10.21 18.52 1.32
C SER A 155 9.82 18.61 2.81
N GLY A 156 8.68 19.23 3.12
CA GLY A 156 8.11 19.23 4.46
C GLY A 156 7.45 17.90 4.80
N THR A 157 6.74 17.37 3.83
CA THR A 157 6.01 16.11 3.94
C THR A 157 6.95 14.91 4.13
N SER A 158 8.12 14.89 3.45
CA SER A 158 9.07 13.78 3.57
C SER A 158 9.71 13.67 4.97
N LYS A 159 9.95 14.79 5.65
CA LYS A 159 10.46 14.76 7.04
C LYS A 159 9.46 14.13 8.01
N ILE A 160 8.18 14.51 7.88
CA ILE A 160 7.10 13.92 8.67
C ILE A 160 7.01 12.41 8.34
N GLN A 161 7.07 12.06 7.08
CA GLN A 161 7.04 10.67 6.60
C GLN A 161 8.19 9.84 7.22
N ASN A 162 9.40 10.39 7.30
CA ASN A 162 10.56 9.72 7.88
C ASN A 162 10.34 9.40 9.37
N ILE A 163 9.77 10.33 10.13
CA ILE A 163 9.46 10.12 11.56
C ILE A 163 8.38 9.05 11.71
N ILE A 164 7.33 9.13 10.91
CA ILE A 164 6.20 8.18 10.90
C ILE A 164 6.71 6.77 10.64
N ILE A 165 7.55 6.57 9.64
CA ILE A 165 8.08 5.23 9.30
C ILE A 165 9.02 4.69 10.37
N LEU A 166 9.84 5.51 10.97
CA LEU A 166 10.66 5.09 12.11
C LEU A 166 9.80 4.68 13.31
N ALA A 167 8.75 5.43 13.60
CA ALA A 167 7.79 5.08 14.65
C ALA A 167 7.09 3.75 14.35
N LEU A 168 6.67 3.52 13.10
CA LEU A 168 6.05 2.26 12.67
C LEU A 168 6.99 1.07 12.87
N ILE A 169 8.19 1.14 12.31
CA ILE A 169 9.16 0.03 12.37
C ILE A 169 9.55 -0.26 13.82
N SER A 170 9.87 0.77 14.61
CA SER A 170 10.27 0.57 16.00
C SER A 170 9.13 0.01 16.85
N SER A 171 7.92 0.54 16.72
CA SER A 171 6.76 0.06 17.49
C SER A 171 6.42 -1.41 17.17
N VAL A 172 6.35 -1.78 15.88
CA VAL A 172 6.10 -3.18 15.49
C VAL A 172 7.21 -4.10 16.01
N SER A 173 8.48 -3.66 15.91
CA SER A 173 9.62 -4.47 16.38
C SER A 173 9.60 -4.68 17.88
N ILE A 174 9.33 -3.64 18.68
CA ILE A 174 9.23 -3.73 20.14
C ILE A 174 8.09 -4.65 20.56
N VAL A 175 6.92 -4.47 19.95
CA VAL A 175 5.74 -5.31 20.23
C VAL A 175 6.03 -6.76 19.85
N PHE A 176 6.64 -7.01 18.69
CA PHE A 176 7.00 -8.38 18.27
C PHE A 176 7.95 -9.05 19.25
N ILE A 177 9.00 -8.34 19.69
CA ILE A 177 9.94 -8.88 20.69
C ILE A 177 9.20 -9.22 21.98
N GLY A 178 8.33 -8.33 22.49
CA GLY A 178 7.52 -8.60 23.66
C GLY A 178 6.64 -9.83 23.49
N MET A 179 5.95 -9.96 22.36
CA MET A 179 5.10 -11.12 22.07
C MET A 179 5.89 -12.45 21.99
N VAL A 180 7.13 -12.42 21.48
CA VAL A 180 8.01 -13.61 21.47
C VAL A 180 8.39 -14.05 22.89
N PHE A 181 8.54 -13.11 23.84
CA PHE A 181 8.87 -13.46 25.22
C PHE A 181 7.65 -13.91 26.03
N GLU A 182 6.53 -13.20 25.93
CA GLU A 182 5.34 -13.37 26.79
C GLU A 182 4.19 -14.14 26.16
N GLY A 183 4.20 -14.36 24.83
CA GLY A 183 3.14 -15.06 24.10
C GLY A 183 3.10 -16.56 24.39
N ASP A 184 1.97 -17.19 24.10
CA ASP A 184 1.76 -18.64 24.31
C ASP A 184 2.49 -19.46 23.24
N LYS A 185 3.74 -19.77 23.53
CA LYS A 185 4.60 -20.60 22.65
C LYS A 185 4.08 -22.02 22.49
N THR A 186 3.43 -22.56 23.50
CA THR A 186 2.88 -23.90 23.45
C THR A 186 1.67 -23.97 22.52
N ALA A 187 0.74 -23.04 22.65
CA ALA A 187 -0.39 -22.93 21.73
C ALA A 187 0.09 -22.61 20.30
N PHE A 188 1.07 -21.72 20.14
CA PHE A 188 1.67 -21.40 18.83
C PHE A 188 2.27 -22.64 18.16
N MET A 189 3.08 -23.42 18.91
CA MET A 189 3.67 -24.65 18.39
C MET A 189 2.61 -25.67 17.98
N ASN A 190 1.59 -25.88 18.82
CA ASN A 190 0.51 -26.83 18.55
C ASN A 190 -0.35 -26.42 17.34
N ASN A 191 -0.74 -25.15 17.27
CA ASN A 191 -1.67 -24.66 16.24
C ASN A 191 -1.00 -24.50 14.86
N TYR A 192 0.30 -24.15 14.81
CA TYR A 192 0.91 -23.70 13.56
C TYR A 192 2.16 -24.46 13.14
N ILE A 193 2.84 -25.18 14.06
CA ILE A 193 4.13 -25.81 13.77
C ILE A 193 4.06 -27.34 13.84
N SER A 194 3.63 -27.92 14.98
CA SER A 194 3.67 -29.36 15.19
C SER A 194 2.81 -30.16 14.21
N ASN A 195 1.67 -29.59 13.81
CA ASN A 195 0.74 -30.18 12.85
C ASN A 195 0.79 -29.47 11.49
N TYR A 196 1.93 -28.85 11.17
CA TYR A 196 2.09 -28.13 9.90
C TYR A 196 1.84 -29.06 8.71
N LYS A 197 1.01 -28.59 7.79
CA LYS A 197 0.80 -29.20 6.47
C LYS A 197 1.09 -28.18 5.39
N PHE A 198 1.91 -28.60 4.42
CA PHE A 198 2.10 -27.78 3.22
C PHE A 198 0.76 -27.70 2.48
N ASP A 199 0.26 -26.48 2.33
CA ASP A 199 -1.01 -26.19 1.65
C ASP A 199 -0.78 -25.21 0.50
N LEU A 200 -0.75 -25.76 -0.71
CA LEU A 200 -0.59 -24.97 -1.93
C LEU A 200 -1.77 -24.02 -2.15
N GLY A 201 -2.98 -24.42 -1.76
CA GLY A 201 -4.18 -23.60 -1.85
C GLY A 201 -4.10 -22.35 -0.95
N GLY A 202 -3.72 -22.56 0.31
CA GLY A 202 -3.48 -21.46 1.25
C GLY A 202 -2.35 -20.52 0.80
N ILE A 203 -1.24 -21.08 0.30
CA ILE A 203 -0.14 -20.29 -0.29
C ILE A 203 -0.66 -19.45 -1.48
N ALA A 204 -1.44 -20.04 -2.38
CA ALA A 204 -1.97 -19.35 -3.54
C ALA A 204 -2.93 -18.22 -3.16
N LYS A 205 -3.77 -18.41 -2.14
CA LYS A 205 -4.67 -17.36 -1.61
C LYS A 205 -3.89 -16.18 -1.05
N VAL A 206 -2.83 -16.41 -0.28
CA VAL A 206 -1.97 -15.34 0.24
C VAL A 206 -1.20 -14.68 -0.91
N PHE A 207 -0.68 -15.46 -1.85
CA PHE A 207 0.02 -14.94 -3.03
C PHE A 207 -0.89 -14.03 -3.87
N SER A 208 -2.18 -14.36 -4.05
CA SER A 208 -3.12 -13.56 -4.82
C SER A 208 -3.36 -12.15 -4.24
N ILE A 209 -3.15 -11.96 -2.92
CA ILE A 209 -3.28 -10.67 -2.24
C ILE A 209 -2.04 -9.78 -2.44
N THR A 210 -0.90 -10.35 -2.86
CA THR A 210 0.36 -9.61 -2.91
C THR A 210 0.41 -8.42 -3.88
N PRO A 211 -0.30 -8.38 -5.02
CA PRO A 211 -0.40 -7.15 -5.82
C PRO A 211 -0.97 -5.98 -5.03
N PHE A 212 -1.99 -6.23 -4.20
CA PHE A 212 -2.55 -5.25 -3.27
C PHE A 212 -1.58 -4.94 -2.13
N ALA A 213 -1.04 -5.97 -1.48
CA ALA A 213 -0.18 -5.82 -0.30
C ALA A 213 1.11 -5.02 -0.58
N PHE A 214 1.61 -5.07 -1.81
CA PHE A 214 2.86 -4.41 -2.19
C PHE A 214 2.67 -3.20 -3.11
N ILE A 215 1.43 -2.78 -3.40
CA ILE A 215 1.17 -1.53 -4.11
C ILE A 215 1.84 -0.37 -3.36
N GLY A 216 2.52 0.49 -4.10
CA GLY A 216 3.32 1.58 -3.53
C GLY A 216 4.82 1.47 -3.86
N PHE A 217 5.37 0.29 -4.20
CA PHE A 217 6.73 0.22 -4.74
C PHE A 217 6.84 0.98 -6.08
N ASP A 218 5.77 1.02 -6.82
CA ASP A 218 5.54 1.73 -8.07
C ASP A 218 5.38 3.26 -7.90
N ALA A 219 5.42 3.76 -6.67
CA ALA A 219 5.59 5.19 -6.38
C ALA A 219 6.95 5.75 -6.86
N ILE A 220 7.97 4.91 -6.95
CA ILE A 220 9.33 5.32 -7.31
C ILE A 220 9.41 6.01 -8.68
N PRO A 221 8.82 5.50 -9.77
CA PRO A 221 8.78 6.19 -11.05
C PRO A 221 8.15 7.58 -10.96
N GLN A 222 7.08 7.73 -10.20
CA GLN A 222 6.36 9.00 -10.01
C GLN A 222 7.23 10.07 -9.34
N LEU A 223 8.21 9.65 -8.53
CA LEU A 223 9.10 10.51 -7.76
C LEU A 223 10.47 10.71 -8.42
N SER A 224 10.74 10.07 -9.55
CA SER A 224 12.08 9.94 -10.12
C SER A 224 12.77 11.28 -10.45
N LYS A 225 12.02 12.34 -10.75
CA LYS A 225 12.54 13.70 -11.00
C LYS A 225 13.07 14.41 -9.76
N GLU A 226 12.70 13.98 -8.58
CA GLU A 226 13.03 14.62 -7.32
C GLU A 226 14.21 13.97 -6.59
N PHE A 227 14.77 12.90 -7.14
CA PHE A 227 15.89 12.20 -6.53
C PHE A 227 17.14 13.08 -6.43
N LYS A 228 17.70 13.17 -5.20
CA LYS A 228 19.05 13.70 -4.96
C LYS A 228 20.16 12.71 -5.25
N PHE A 229 19.81 11.49 -5.65
CA PHE A 229 20.74 10.40 -5.92
C PHE A 229 20.53 9.83 -7.34
N SER A 230 21.43 8.95 -7.76
CA SER A 230 21.35 8.32 -9.07
C SER A 230 20.13 7.40 -9.18
N LYS A 231 19.36 7.48 -10.26
CA LYS A 231 18.22 6.61 -10.59
C LYS A 231 18.58 5.12 -10.50
N LYS A 232 19.82 4.73 -10.78
CA LYS A 232 20.30 3.34 -10.62
C LYS A 232 20.17 2.81 -9.19
N LYS A 233 20.19 3.69 -8.17
CA LYS A 233 20.02 3.31 -6.76
C LYS A 233 18.56 3.22 -6.34
N ALA A 234 17.61 3.67 -7.17
CA ALA A 234 16.19 3.60 -6.87
C ALA A 234 15.67 2.17 -6.75
N SER A 235 16.13 1.28 -7.64
CA SER A 235 15.82 -0.16 -7.58
C SER A 235 16.23 -0.79 -6.25
N PHE A 236 17.40 -0.44 -5.72
CA PHE A 236 17.83 -0.93 -4.40
C PHE A 236 16.87 -0.46 -3.29
N VAL A 237 16.46 0.81 -3.33
CA VAL A 237 15.51 1.36 -2.34
C VAL A 237 14.15 0.64 -2.44
N ALA A 238 13.64 0.40 -3.66
CA ALA A 238 12.42 -0.35 -3.88
C ALA A 238 12.48 -1.76 -3.27
N ILE A 239 13.55 -2.50 -3.58
CA ILE A 239 13.73 -3.87 -3.10
C ILE A 239 13.83 -3.91 -1.57
N VAL A 240 14.58 -3.00 -0.95
CA VAL A 240 14.67 -2.91 0.52
C VAL A 240 13.30 -2.61 1.12
N SER A 241 12.53 -1.70 0.53
CA SER A 241 11.17 -1.39 1.01
C SER A 241 10.24 -2.61 0.91
N LEU A 242 10.30 -3.36 -0.19
CA LEU A 242 9.52 -4.59 -0.38
C LEU A 242 9.90 -5.68 0.65
N LEU A 243 11.20 -5.88 0.89
CA LEU A 243 11.67 -6.89 1.85
C LEU A 243 11.26 -6.53 3.29
N ILE A 244 11.42 -5.26 3.69
CA ILE A 244 10.99 -4.79 5.02
C ILE A 244 9.46 -4.84 5.13
N GLY A 245 8.74 -4.47 4.07
CA GLY A 245 7.28 -4.61 4.03
C GLY A 245 6.83 -6.05 4.24
N THR A 246 7.45 -6.99 3.49
CA THR A 246 7.19 -8.43 3.65
C THR A 246 7.49 -8.92 5.07
N LEU A 247 8.58 -8.44 5.67
CA LEU A 247 8.92 -8.77 7.05
C LEU A 247 7.86 -8.26 8.02
N ILE A 248 7.41 -7.01 7.91
CA ILE A 248 6.39 -6.42 8.79
C ILE A 248 5.07 -7.20 8.70
N TYR A 249 4.62 -7.57 7.49
CA TYR A 249 3.44 -8.42 7.32
C TYR A 249 3.57 -9.74 8.08
N ASN A 250 4.73 -10.41 7.97
CA ASN A 250 4.99 -11.65 8.68
C ASN A 250 5.08 -11.46 10.21
N LEU A 251 5.73 -10.37 10.68
CA LEU A 251 5.79 -10.07 12.10
C LEU A 251 4.39 -9.86 12.71
N LEU A 252 3.52 -9.11 12.03
CA LEU A 252 2.14 -8.89 12.48
C LEU A 252 1.33 -10.20 12.47
N ASN A 253 1.57 -11.09 11.51
CA ASN A 253 0.95 -12.40 11.46
C ASN A 253 1.39 -13.28 12.66
N ILE A 254 2.68 -13.30 12.97
CA ILE A 254 3.23 -14.06 14.11
C ILE A 254 2.76 -13.46 15.45
N ILE A 255 2.73 -12.11 15.59
CA ILE A 255 2.17 -11.43 16.76
C ILE A 255 0.76 -11.97 17.06
N THR A 256 -0.08 -12.06 16.04
CA THR A 256 -1.45 -12.56 16.18
C THR A 256 -1.49 -14.05 16.55
N ALA A 257 -0.64 -14.85 15.91
CA ALA A 257 -0.57 -16.30 16.11
C ALA A 257 -0.03 -16.72 17.49
N LEU A 258 0.77 -15.85 18.13
CA LEU A 258 1.28 -16.08 19.49
C LEU A 258 0.21 -15.92 20.59
N ALA A 259 -0.99 -15.47 20.23
CA ALA A 259 -2.11 -15.32 21.17
C ALA A 259 -3.34 -16.14 20.78
N PHE A 260 -3.56 -16.39 19.49
CA PHE A 260 -4.82 -16.94 18.99
C PHE A 260 -4.62 -18.08 18.01
N SER A 261 -5.53 -19.07 18.04
CA SER A 261 -5.74 -20.03 16.96
C SER A 261 -6.38 -19.38 15.73
N PRO A 262 -6.39 -20.03 14.55
CA PRO A 262 -7.03 -19.49 13.34
C PRO A 262 -8.52 -19.16 13.53
N SER A 263 -9.26 -20.01 14.27
CA SER A 263 -10.69 -19.82 14.52
C SER A 263 -10.99 -18.68 15.48
N GLU A 264 -10.14 -18.47 16.50
CA GLU A 264 -10.27 -17.35 17.42
C GLU A 264 -9.90 -16.02 16.72
N ALA A 265 -8.83 -16.01 15.94
CA ALA A 265 -8.37 -14.80 15.25
C ALA A 265 -9.43 -14.23 14.30
N VAL A 266 -10.14 -15.09 13.56
CA VAL A 266 -11.15 -14.65 12.58
C VAL A 266 -12.40 -14.07 13.23
N ALA A 267 -12.68 -14.45 14.47
CA ALA A 267 -13.84 -13.95 15.23
C ALA A 267 -13.63 -12.54 15.81
N LEU A 268 -12.42 -12.01 15.71
CA LEU A 268 -12.05 -10.72 16.27
C LEU A 268 -12.01 -9.62 15.19
N ASP A 269 -12.59 -8.48 15.47
CA ASP A 269 -12.54 -7.30 14.57
C ASP A 269 -11.11 -6.85 14.24
N TRP A 270 -10.21 -6.99 15.21
CA TRP A 270 -8.79 -6.68 15.04
C TRP A 270 -7.93 -7.61 15.89
N ALA A 271 -7.64 -8.79 15.36
CA ALA A 271 -6.95 -9.85 16.06
C ALA A 271 -5.55 -9.46 16.56
N ALA A 272 -4.75 -8.75 15.74
CA ALA A 272 -3.41 -8.29 16.15
C ALA A 272 -3.46 -7.34 17.35
N GLY A 273 -4.42 -6.41 17.38
CA GLY A 273 -4.61 -5.52 18.54
C GLY A 273 -5.08 -6.25 19.77
N SER A 274 -6.03 -7.18 19.61
CA SER A 274 -6.53 -8.03 20.71
C SER A 274 -5.43 -8.93 21.28
N ALA A 275 -4.55 -9.48 20.44
CA ALA A 275 -3.40 -10.27 20.86
C ALA A 275 -2.45 -9.45 21.76
N VAL A 276 -2.10 -8.26 21.34
CA VAL A 276 -1.16 -7.41 22.06
C VAL A 276 -1.72 -6.93 23.40
N ILE A 277 -2.99 -6.51 23.43
CA ILE A 277 -3.59 -6.05 24.70
C ILE A 277 -3.77 -7.18 25.69
N GLN A 278 -4.09 -8.38 25.22
CA GLN A 278 -4.28 -9.57 26.05
C GLN A 278 -2.96 -10.07 26.66
N VAL A 279 -1.88 -10.10 25.89
CA VAL A 279 -0.60 -10.69 26.30
C VAL A 279 0.31 -9.66 26.96
N LEU A 280 0.46 -8.46 26.35
CA LEU A 280 1.42 -7.44 26.80
C LEU A 280 0.76 -6.26 27.53
N GLY A 281 -0.58 -6.18 27.51
CA GLY A 281 -1.32 -5.12 28.19
C GLY A 281 -1.34 -3.77 27.47
N LYS A 282 -1.83 -2.75 28.18
CA LYS A 282 -2.21 -1.45 27.60
C LYS A 282 -1.04 -0.67 26.98
N TRP A 283 0.14 -0.73 27.57
CA TRP A 283 1.28 0.05 27.05
C TRP A 283 1.80 -0.46 25.73
N ALA A 284 1.90 -1.76 25.55
CA ALA A 284 2.27 -2.38 24.28
C ALA A 284 1.17 -2.17 23.22
N PHE A 285 -0.10 -2.21 23.63
CA PHE A 285 -1.22 -1.89 22.77
C PHE A 285 -1.14 -0.44 22.25
N LEU A 286 -0.78 0.54 23.10
CA LEU A 286 -0.56 1.92 22.64
C LEU A 286 0.58 2.04 21.62
N LEU A 287 1.66 1.28 21.78
CA LEU A 287 2.72 1.21 20.77
C LEU A 287 2.20 0.65 19.44
N LEU A 288 1.38 -0.39 19.48
CA LEU A 288 0.77 -0.95 18.26
C LEU A 288 -0.19 0.04 17.60
N ILE A 289 -0.95 0.81 18.38
CA ILE A 289 -1.78 1.90 17.89
C ILE A 289 -0.94 2.99 17.19
N ILE A 290 0.20 3.37 17.77
CA ILE A 290 1.12 4.32 17.13
C ILE A 290 1.59 3.77 15.78
N ALA A 291 1.93 2.48 15.70
CA ALA A 291 2.30 1.83 14.44
C ALA A 291 1.16 1.85 13.43
N LEU A 292 -0.07 1.56 13.87
CA LEU A 292 -1.25 1.57 13.01
C LEU A 292 -1.60 2.97 12.51
N CYS A 293 -1.57 3.99 13.38
CA CYS A 293 -1.72 5.39 12.98
C CYS A 293 -0.65 5.80 11.97
N ALA A 294 0.60 5.41 12.22
CA ALA A 294 1.71 5.67 11.32
C ALA A 294 1.49 5.02 9.95
N ALA A 295 1.03 3.78 9.89
CA ALA A 295 0.71 3.07 8.64
C ALA A 295 -0.39 3.78 7.85
N VAL A 296 -1.51 4.11 8.51
CA VAL A 296 -2.65 4.80 7.90
C VAL A 296 -2.24 6.17 7.35
N TRP A 297 -1.56 6.98 8.15
CA TRP A 297 -1.12 8.32 7.73
C TRP A 297 -0.11 8.27 6.60
N SER A 298 0.83 7.35 6.69
CA SER A 298 1.85 7.10 5.67
C SER A 298 1.23 6.68 4.34
N GLY A 299 0.23 5.78 4.37
CA GLY A 299 -0.51 5.36 3.19
C GLY A 299 -1.25 6.54 2.53
N ILE A 300 -2.02 7.33 3.30
CA ILE A 300 -2.72 8.51 2.76
C ILE A 300 -1.72 9.46 2.09
N ASN A 301 -0.63 9.79 2.79
CA ASN A 301 0.37 10.71 2.30
C ASN A 301 1.05 10.21 1.01
N GLY A 302 1.51 8.97 1.01
CA GLY A 302 2.19 8.35 -0.12
C GLY A 302 1.31 8.31 -1.37
N PHE A 303 0.08 7.82 -1.24
CA PHE A 303 -0.84 7.72 -2.37
C PHE A 303 -1.37 9.08 -2.84
N MET A 304 -1.51 10.07 -1.95
CA MET A 304 -1.85 11.43 -2.34
C MET A 304 -0.73 12.08 -3.19
N ILE A 305 0.53 11.87 -2.84
CA ILE A 305 1.68 12.31 -3.64
C ILE A 305 1.66 11.62 -5.01
N CYS A 306 1.53 10.29 -5.04
CA CYS A 306 1.61 9.53 -6.29
C CYS A 306 0.45 9.83 -7.24
N SER A 307 -0.79 9.82 -6.75
CA SER A 307 -1.98 10.11 -7.55
C SER A 307 -1.97 11.53 -8.12
N SER A 308 -1.58 12.52 -7.31
CA SER A 308 -1.51 13.91 -7.77
C SER A 308 -0.43 14.13 -8.82
N LYS A 309 0.74 13.49 -8.69
CA LYS A 309 1.81 13.55 -9.69
C LYS A 309 1.44 12.85 -10.98
N LEU A 310 0.85 11.67 -10.89
CA LEU A 310 0.38 10.94 -12.05
C LEU A 310 -0.68 11.73 -12.80
N LEU A 311 -1.68 12.26 -12.10
CA LEU A 311 -2.75 13.06 -12.71
C LEU A 311 -2.23 14.35 -13.32
N GLY A 312 -1.32 15.06 -12.62
CA GLY A 312 -0.65 16.24 -13.15
C GLY A 312 0.18 15.95 -14.42
N SER A 313 0.81 14.78 -14.46
CA SER A 313 1.53 14.33 -15.66
C SER A 313 0.59 14.03 -16.82
N ILE A 314 -0.53 13.35 -16.59
CA ILE A 314 -1.57 13.06 -17.60
C ILE A 314 -2.12 14.39 -18.18
N ALA A 315 -2.31 15.41 -17.34
CA ALA A 315 -2.75 16.73 -17.77
C ALA A 315 -1.73 17.42 -18.70
N LYS A 316 -0.43 17.23 -18.50
CA LYS A 316 0.61 17.75 -19.40
C LYS A 316 0.58 17.12 -20.80
N TYR A 317 0.01 15.92 -20.92
CA TYR A 317 -0.20 15.24 -22.22
C TYR A 317 -1.59 15.50 -22.81
N GLU A 318 -2.33 16.49 -22.27
CA GLU A 318 -3.65 16.92 -22.76
C GLU A 318 -4.71 15.80 -22.81
N LEU A 319 -4.61 14.84 -21.87
CA LEU A 319 -5.59 13.74 -21.73
C LEU A 319 -6.70 14.06 -20.72
N VAL A 320 -6.46 15.05 -19.88
CA VAL A 320 -7.41 15.67 -18.94
C VAL A 320 -7.20 17.19 -19.00
N PRO A 321 -8.13 18.01 -18.48
CA PRO A 321 -7.99 19.47 -18.53
C PRO A 321 -6.63 19.96 -18.05
N SER A 322 -5.99 20.82 -18.83
CA SER A 322 -4.63 21.35 -18.56
C SER A 322 -4.52 22.07 -17.21
N SER A 323 -5.62 22.65 -16.73
CA SER A 323 -5.70 23.30 -15.41
C SER A 323 -5.33 22.36 -14.24
N ILE A 324 -5.58 21.06 -14.38
CA ILE A 324 -5.21 20.05 -13.40
C ILE A 324 -3.69 19.91 -13.28
N GLY A 325 -2.96 20.12 -14.37
CA GLY A 325 -1.50 20.07 -14.43
C GLY A 325 -0.77 21.31 -13.93
N ASN A 326 -1.49 22.32 -13.42
CA ASN A 326 -0.88 23.54 -12.90
C ASN A 326 -0.01 23.26 -11.67
N VAL A 327 1.20 23.85 -11.71
CA VAL A 327 2.20 23.69 -10.65
C VAL A 327 2.28 25.00 -9.86
N ASN A 328 2.20 24.92 -8.53
CA ASN A 328 2.34 26.09 -7.67
C ASN A 328 3.82 26.54 -7.53
N ASN A 329 4.05 27.65 -6.86
CA ASN A 329 5.40 28.21 -6.63
C ASN A 329 6.36 27.27 -5.86
N ARG A 330 5.86 26.16 -5.32
CA ARG A 330 6.63 25.13 -4.60
C ARG A 330 6.91 23.89 -5.46
N GLY A 331 6.52 23.91 -6.72
CA GLY A 331 6.72 22.80 -7.66
C GLY A 331 5.72 21.65 -7.48
N VAL A 332 4.54 21.88 -6.88
CA VAL A 332 3.53 20.89 -6.59
C VAL A 332 2.33 21.06 -7.51
N PHE A 333 1.76 19.97 -8.00
CA PHE A 333 0.51 19.94 -8.77
C PHE A 333 -0.70 20.20 -7.87
N ASN A 334 -0.89 21.46 -7.53
CA ASN A 334 -1.89 21.91 -6.57
C ASN A 334 -3.32 21.46 -6.94
N ASN A 335 -3.72 21.70 -8.19
CA ASN A 335 -5.06 21.36 -8.65
C ASN A 335 -5.29 19.85 -8.73
N SER A 336 -4.24 19.06 -9.02
CA SER A 336 -4.31 17.60 -8.95
C SER A 336 -4.56 17.12 -7.52
N ILE A 337 -3.88 17.69 -6.51
CA ILE A 337 -4.11 17.35 -5.11
C ILE A 337 -5.55 17.67 -4.72
N ILE A 338 -6.05 18.86 -5.07
CA ILE A 338 -7.43 19.27 -4.77
C ILE A 338 -8.42 18.31 -5.42
N PHE A 339 -8.24 17.98 -6.71
CA PHE A 339 -9.11 17.06 -7.43
C PHE A 339 -9.14 15.67 -6.77
N VAL A 340 -7.96 15.10 -6.51
CA VAL A 340 -7.81 13.80 -5.84
C VAL A 340 -8.48 13.81 -4.46
N SER A 341 -8.32 14.91 -3.71
CA SER A 341 -8.95 15.05 -2.39
C SER A 341 -10.47 15.11 -2.49
N ILE A 342 -11.03 15.90 -3.42
CA ILE A 342 -12.48 15.99 -3.62
C ILE A 342 -13.08 14.61 -3.91
N ILE A 343 -12.48 13.84 -4.81
CA ILE A 343 -12.96 12.49 -5.10
C ILE A 343 -12.84 11.59 -3.86
N SER A 344 -11.72 11.69 -3.11
CA SER A 344 -11.52 10.91 -1.89
C SER A 344 -12.53 11.25 -0.78
N LEU A 345 -13.04 12.50 -0.72
CA LEU A 345 -14.07 12.92 0.24
C LEU A 345 -15.47 12.33 -0.03
N ILE A 346 -15.72 11.88 -1.26
CA ILE A 346 -16.98 11.24 -1.63
C ILE A 346 -17.03 9.79 -1.10
N ALA A 347 -15.89 9.11 -1.09
CA ALA A 347 -15.81 7.68 -0.78
C ALA A 347 -16.31 7.29 0.64
N PRO A 348 -16.05 8.03 1.74
CA PRO A 348 -16.56 7.70 3.06
C PRO A 348 -18.09 7.58 3.15
N TRP A 349 -18.82 8.27 2.27
CA TRP A 349 -20.28 8.21 2.20
C TRP A 349 -20.82 6.87 1.68
N PHE A 350 -20.00 6.08 1.00
CA PHE A 350 -20.41 4.74 0.52
C PHE A 350 -20.16 3.63 1.53
N GLY A 351 -19.65 3.96 2.72
CA GLY A 351 -19.29 2.96 3.71
C GLY A 351 -18.01 2.20 3.37
N ARG A 352 -17.43 1.59 4.39
CA ARG A 352 -16.10 0.97 4.28
C ARG A 352 -16.08 -0.27 3.37
N GLU A 353 -17.12 -1.08 3.38
CA GLU A 353 -17.18 -2.30 2.56
C GLU A 353 -17.14 -1.99 1.05
N VAL A 354 -17.85 -0.95 0.62
CA VAL A 354 -17.80 -0.51 -0.79
C VAL A 354 -16.41 -0.01 -1.17
N ILE A 355 -15.71 0.68 -0.25
CA ILE A 355 -14.34 1.12 -0.47
C ILE A 355 -13.41 -0.10 -0.65
N ILE A 356 -13.58 -1.15 0.14
CA ILE A 356 -12.80 -2.40 0.01
C ILE A 356 -13.01 -3.02 -1.38
N TRP A 357 -14.24 -3.08 -1.88
CA TRP A 357 -14.52 -3.58 -3.24
C TRP A 357 -13.83 -2.74 -4.32
N ILE A 358 -13.84 -1.41 -4.17
CA ILE A 358 -13.14 -0.51 -5.10
C ILE A 358 -11.63 -0.77 -5.07
N VAL A 359 -11.05 -1.04 -3.91
CA VAL A 359 -9.63 -1.35 -3.76
C VAL A 359 -9.28 -2.68 -4.41
N ASP A 360 -10.11 -3.71 -4.24
CA ASP A 360 -9.90 -5.01 -4.89
C ASP A 360 -9.89 -4.85 -6.42
N MET A 361 -10.85 -4.10 -6.97
CA MET A 361 -10.87 -3.76 -8.41
C MET A 361 -9.66 -2.93 -8.83
N SER A 362 -9.19 -2.03 -7.97
CA SER A 362 -8.05 -1.14 -8.25
C SER A 362 -6.73 -1.88 -8.28
N SER A 363 -6.62 -2.99 -7.55
CA SER A 363 -5.45 -3.88 -7.57
C SER A 363 -5.22 -4.49 -8.96
N LEU A 364 -6.31 -4.74 -9.70
CA LEU A 364 -6.24 -5.13 -11.11
C LEU A 364 -5.58 -4.04 -11.96
N GLY A 365 -5.88 -2.77 -11.65
CA GLY A 365 -5.26 -1.62 -12.33
C GLY A 365 -3.74 -1.57 -12.17
N ALA A 366 -3.23 -1.85 -10.98
CA ALA A 366 -1.79 -1.96 -10.76
C ALA A 366 -1.18 -3.13 -11.55
N ALA A 367 -1.83 -4.30 -11.58
CA ALA A 367 -1.37 -5.45 -12.36
C ALA A 367 -1.32 -5.14 -13.89
N ILE A 368 -2.26 -4.34 -14.40
CA ILE A 368 -2.23 -3.84 -15.78
C ILE A 368 -0.99 -2.97 -16.01
N ALA A 369 -0.68 -2.04 -15.11
CA ALA A 369 0.52 -1.20 -15.23
C ALA A 369 1.80 -2.06 -15.21
N TYR A 370 1.89 -3.07 -14.35
CA TYR A 370 3.01 -4.01 -14.27
C TYR A 370 3.21 -4.76 -15.59
N PHE A 371 2.12 -5.20 -16.22
CA PHE A 371 2.16 -5.83 -17.54
C PHE A 371 2.77 -4.90 -18.59
N TYR A 372 2.27 -3.66 -18.71
CA TYR A 372 2.76 -2.72 -19.70
C TYR A 372 4.25 -2.36 -19.50
N VAL A 373 4.65 -2.08 -18.27
CA VAL A 373 6.05 -1.76 -17.95
C VAL A 373 6.96 -2.94 -18.28
N SER A 374 6.57 -4.15 -17.90
CA SER A 374 7.34 -5.37 -18.21
C SER A 374 7.43 -5.63 -19.71
N TYR A 375 6.33 -5.47 -20.44
CA TYR A 375 6.31 -5.64 -21.90
C TYR A 375 7.19 -4.63 -22.62
N ILE A 376 7.13 -3.34 -22.25
CA ILE A 376 7.94 -2.28 -22.85
C ILE A 376 9.42 -2.50 -22.53
N SER A 377 9.75 -2.95 -21.33
CA SER A 377 11.13 -3.19 -20.91
C SER A 377 11.84 -4.19 -21.83
N ILE A 378 11.14 -5.23 -22.33
CA ILE A 378 11.68 -6.23 -23.26
C ILE A 378 12.26 -5.57 -24.51
N LYS A 379 11.61 -4.50 -24.99
CA LYS A 379 12.05 -3.76 -26.20
C LYS A 379 13.25 -2.84 -25.93
N LYS A 380 13.44 -2.43 -24.67
CA LYS A 380 14.52 -1.48 -24.28
C LYS A 380 15.83 -2.16 -23.92
N VAL A 381 15.80 -3.45 -23.55
CA VAL A 381 16.99 -4.18 -23.13
C VAL A 381 17.62 -4.98 -24.27
N LYS A 382 18.95 -5.10 -24.25
CA LYS A 382 19.70 -5.82 -25.28
C LYS A 382 20.07 -7.25 -24.90
N THR A 383 20.33 -7.51 -23.61
CA THR A 383 20.80 -8.82 -23.14
C THR A 383 19.69 -9.86 -23.07
N LYS A 384 20.01 -11.13 -23.37
CA LYS A 384 19.04 -12.24 -23.30
C LYS A 384 18.45 -12.39 -21.89
N GLY A 385 19.28 -12.25 -20.84
CA GLY A 385 18.84 -12.36 -19.45
C GLY A 385 17.82 -11.28 -19.06
N SER A 386 18.08 -10.01 -19.43
CA SER A 386 17.13 -8.91 -19.16
C SER A 386 15.81 -9.08 -19.94
N LYS A 387 15.87 -9.61 -21.19
CA LYS A 387 14.65 -9.94 -21.93
C LYS A 387 13.85 -11.06 -21.28
N LEU A 388 14.53 -12.04 -20.68
CA LEU A 388 13.87 -13.12 -19.92
C LEU A 388 13.15 -12.57 -18.70
N ILE A 389 13.78 -11.68 -17.92
CA ILE A 389 13.14 -11.00 -16.78
C ILE A 389 11.90 -10.24 -17.22
N GLY A 390 11.96 -9.54 -18.36
CA GLY A 390 10.79 -8.84 -18.91
C GLY A 390 9.65 -9.80 -19.26
N ARG A 391 9.95 -10.95 -19.90
CA ARG A 391 8.94 -11.98 -20.21
C ARG A 391 8.34 -12.60 -18.95
N ILE A 392 9.16 -12.87 -17.94
CA ILE A 392 8.70 -13.37 -16.64
C ILE A 392 7.79 -12.33 -15.98
N GLY A 393 8.15 -11.05 -16.00
CA GLY A 393 7.33 -9.96 -15.48
C GLY A 393 5.96 -9.87 -16.17
N VAL A 394 5.90 -10.06 -17.49
CA VAL A 394 4.64 -10.13 -18.25
C VAL A 394 3.79 -11.31 -17.78
N LEU A 395 4.37 -12.50 -17.65
CA LEU A 395 3.65 -13.71 -17.19
C LEU A 395 3.12 -13.54 -15.76
N ILE A 396 3.95 -13.00 -14.84
CA ILE A 396 3.53 -12.71 -13.46
C ILE A 396 2.36 -11.71 -13.45
N SER A 397 2.44 -10.65 -14.25
CA SER A 397 1.38 -9.64 -14.30
C SER A 397 0.06 -10.23 -14.82
N ILE A 398 0.10 -11.10 -15.83
CA ILE A 398 -1.07 -11.84 -16.32
C ILE A 398 -1.60 -12.77 -15.23
N LEU A 399 -0.73 -13.50 -14.52
CA LEU A 399 -1.14 -14.37 -13.42
C LEU A 399 -1.86 -13.56 -12.32
N PHE A 400 -1.33 -12.40 -11.93
CA PHE A 400 -1.99 -11.52 -10.98
C PHE A 400 -3.36 -11.05 -11.47
N MET A 401 -3.49 -10.63 -12.73
CA MET A 401 -4.80 -10.26 -13.31
C MET A 401 -5.80 -11.42 -13.25
N ILE A 402 -5.37 -12.65 -13.57
CA ILE A 402 -6.24 -13.83 -13.49
C ILE A 402 -6.66 -14.12 -12.06
N LEU A 403 -5.72 -14.11 -11.10
CA LEU A 403 -6.02 -14.39 -9.69
C LEU A 403 -6.92 -13.33 -9.04
N LEU A 404 -6.87 -12.08 -9.49
CA LEU A 404 -7.75 -11.01 -9.02
C LEU A 404 -9.15 -11.06 -9.65
N LEU A 405 -9.33 -11.75 -10.78
CA LEU A 405 -10.61 -11.92 -11.44
C LEU A 405 -11.34 -13.22 -11.07
N VAL A 406 -10.62 -14.17 -10.49
CA VAL A 406 -11.19 -15.45 -10.02
C VAL A 406 -11.35 -15.37 -8.51
N PRO A 407 -12.58 -15.40 -7.98
CA PRO A 407 -12.87 -15.25 -6.55
C PRO A 407 -12.36 -16.44 -5.72
#